data_6352d5f9c1ccec7d4889d3711dbc218c
#
_entry.id   6352d5f9c1ccec7d4889d3711dbc218c
#
_cell.length_a   1.000
_cell.length_b   1.000
_cell.length_c   1.000
_cell.angle_alpha   90.00
_cell.angle_beta   90.00
_cell.angle_gamma   90.00
#
_symmetry.space_group_name_H-M   'P 1'
#
loop_
_entity.id
_entity.type
_entity.pdbx_description
1 polymer ?
#
loop_
_entity_poly.entity_id
_entity_poly.type
_entity_poly.pdbx_seq_one_letter_code
_entity_poly.pdbx_strand_id
1 'polypeptide(L)'
;MKKLIGLAVLLLGFVMIISWSTEEPPTMHTIEGTWELQSFYNYDGENIIDTVPLAEGYRQVKMYYNGYIMWSRTTSSDTKDPDGNDVVGRFGYGTYVITENELMETIEYGDKGMMTALDTVRHFTFELVLTDQTYSQISSDEEGNRTFSENYKRID
;
A
#
# COMPACT_ATOMS: atom_id res chain seq x y z
N MET A 1 50.62 37.74 -2.89
CA MET A 1 50.38 36.67 -1.93
C MET A 1 49.05 36.82 -1.19
N LYS A 2 48.72 37.96 -0.56
CA LYS A 2 47.44 38.15 0.18
C LYS A 2 46.17 37.95 -0.65
N LYS A 3 46.16 38.32 -1.95
CA LYS A 3 44.99 38.10 -2.85
C LYS A 3 44.76 36.63 -3.23
N LEU A 4 45.81 35.82 -3.33
CA LEU A 4 45.72 34.38 -3.61
C LEU A 4 45.18 33.60 -2.41
N ILE A 5 45.52 34.00 -1.20
CA ILE A 5 45.02 33.39 0.03
C ILE A 5 43.53 33.67 0.19
N GLY A 6 43.07 34.90 -0.12
CA GLY A 6 41.64 35.24 -0.09
C GLY A 6 40.80 34.42 -1.07
N LEU A 7 41.32 34.18 -2.30
CA LEU A 7 40.62 33.36 -3.30
C LEU A 7 40.53 31.86 -2.87
N ALA A 8 41.61 31.33 -2.28
CA ALA A 8 41.63 29.96 -1.77
C ALA A 8 40.64 29.72 -0.61
N VAL A 9 40.50 30.69 0.31
CA VAL A 9 39.53 30.62 1.42
C VAL A 9 38.11 30.73 0.88
N LEU A 10 37.85 31.54 -0.14
CA LEU A 10 36.54 31.69 -0.75
C LEU A 10 36.10 30.39 -1.50
N LEU A 11 37.05 29.75 -2.22
CA LEU A 11 36.83 28.47 -2.88
C LEU A 11 36.57 27.34 -1.87
N LEU A 12 37.31 27.25 -0.75
CA LEU A 12 37.09 26.30 0.32
C LEU A 12 35.73 26.50 1.01
N GLY A 13 35.31 27.76 1.22
CA GLY A 13 33.99 28.10 1.75
C GLY A 13 32.85 27.62 0.83
N PHE A 14 33.03 27.75 -0.48
CA PHE A 14 32.03 27.30 -1.46
C PHE A 14 31.89 25.78 -1.52
N VAL A 15 33.02 25.04 -1.40
CA VAL A 15 33.00 23.56 -1.35
C VAL A 15 32.32 23.06 -0.08
N MET A 16 32.51 23.74 1.07
CA MET A 16 31.82 23.36 2.32
C MET A 16 30.30 23.59 2.27
N ILE A 17 29.84 24.62 1.57
CA ILE A 17 28.39 24.89 1.44
C ILE A 17 27.74 23.87 0.53
N ILE A 18 28.40 23.38 -0.52
CA ILE A 18 27.88 22.36 -1.44
C ILE A 18 27.82 20.98 -0.74
N SER A 19 28.75 20.70 0.19
CA SER A 19 28.76 19.43 0.92
C SER A 19 27.66 19.29 1.97
N TRP A 20 26.93 20.34 2.34
CA TRP A 20 25.90 20.31 3.36
C TRP A 20 24.47 20.22 2.79
N SER A 21 24.30 20.22 1.49
CA SER A 21 22.96 20.16 0.88
C SER A 21 22.70 18.90 0.05
N THR A 22 23.36 17.80 0.34
CA THR A 22 22.91 16.48 -0.09
C THR A 22 22.00 15.87 0.99
N GLU A 23 20.84 16.48 1.22
CA GLU A 23 19.70 15.67 1.64
C GLU A 23 19.46 14.70 0.49
N GLU A 24 19.68 13.41 0.73
CA GLU A 24 19.21 12.40 -0.20
C GLU A 24 17.73 12.65 -0.43
N PRO A 25 17.27 12.73 -1.69
CA PRO A 25 15.85 12.87 -1.94
C PRO A 25 15.15 11.75 -1.18
N PRO A 26 14.03 12.04 -0.50
CA PRO A 26 13.31 11.03 0.24
C PRO A 26 13.08 9.85 -0.70
N THR A 27 13.54 8.65 -0.29
CA THR A 27 13.31 7.43 -1.03
C THR A 27 11.79 7.25 -1.12
N MET A 28 11.21 7.54 -2.27
CA MET A 28 9.81 7.25 -2.52
C MET A 28 9.70 5.73 -2.55
N HIS A 29 9.14 5.15 -1.50
CA HIS A 29 8.81 3.74 -1.49
C HIS A 29 7.85 3.47 -2.65
N THR A 30 8.16 2.48 -3.47
CA THR A 30 7.25 2.05 -4.54
C THR A 30 6.38 0.91 -4.03
N ILE A 31 5.08 0.99 -4.32
CA ILE A 31 4.16 -0.12 -4.06
C ILE A 31 4.33 -1.25 -5.09
N GLU A 32 5.08 -1.00 -6.19
CA GLU A 32 5.31 -2.05 -7.19
C GLU A 32 5.95 -3.29 -6.57
N GLY A 33 5.46 -4.46 -6.97
CA GLY A 33 5.87 -5.75 -6.46
C GLY A 33 4.71 -6.68 -6.14
N THR A 34 5.02 -7.75 -5.42
CA THR A 34 4.07 -8.80 -5.04
C THR A 34 3.90 -8.82 -3.53
N TRP A 35 2.66 -8.80 -3.08
CA TRP A 35 2.29 -8.59 -1.70
C TRP A 35 1.32 -9.66 -1.23
N GLU A 36 1.58 -10.24 -0.07
CA GLU A 36 0.73 -11.24 0.56
C GLU A 36 0.06 -10.67 1.81
N LEU A 37 -1.27 -10.80 1.87
CA LEU A 37 -2.07 -10.37 3.01
C LEU A 37 -1.67 -11.16 4.26
N GLN A 38 -1.49 -10.45 5.38
CA GLN A 38 -1.09 -11.03 6.67
C GLN A 38 -2.20 -10.98 7.71
N SER A 39 -2.98 -9.91 7.73
CA SER A 39 -4.03 -9.70 8.74
C SER A 39 -4.96 -8.57 8.32
N PHE A 40 -6.07 -8.49 9.04
CA PHE A 40 -6.97 -7.34 9.02
C PHE A 40 -6.95 -6.64 10.38
N TYR A 41 -7.11 -5.31 10.39
CA TYR A 41 -7.34 -4.57 11.62
C TYR A 41 -8.69 -3.86 11.57
N ASN A 42 -9.39 -3.84 12.69
CA ASN A 42 -10.55 -3.00 12.92
C ASN A 42 -10.13 -1.78 13.75
N TYR A 43 -10.71 -0.62 13.47
CA TYR A 43 -10.36 0.64 14.09
C TYR A 43 -11.55 1.27 14.82
N ASP A 44 -11.23 2.08 15.84
CA ASP A 44 -12.08 3.12 16.41
C ASP A 44 -11.28 4.42 16.35
N GLY A 45 -11.56 5.24 15.35
CA GLY A 45 -10.75 6.40 14.97
C GLY A 45 -9.33 5.99 14.61
N GLU A 46 -8.32 6.50 15.35
CA GLU A 46 -6.92 6.18 15.12
C GLU A 46 -6.45 4.88 15.82
N ASN A 47 -7.27 4.28 16.68
CA ASN A 47 -6.87 3.14 17.50
C ASN A 47 -7.25 1.81 16.86
N ILE A 48 -6.30 0.88 16.80
CA ILE A 48 -6.60 -0.52 16.46
C ILE A 48 -7.29 -1.14 17.67
N ILE A 49 -8.54 -1.56 17.50
CA ILE A 49 -9.35 -2.20 18.56
C ILE A 49 -9.36 -3.71 18.45
N ASP A 50 -9.07 -4.24 17.25
CA ASP A 50 -9.02 -5.68 17.02
C ASP A 50 -8.09 -6.03 15.87
N THR A 51 -7.44 -7.20 16.00
CA THR A 51 -6.62 -7.82 14.95
C THR A 51 -7.28 -9.12 14.53
N VAL A 52 -7.84 -9.17 13.33
CA VAL A 52 -8.49 -10.36 12.79
C VAL A 52 -7.45 -11.17 12.01
N PRO A 53 -7.06 -12.36 12.51
CA PRO A 53 -6.17 -13.24 11.78
C PRO A 53 -6.85 -13.81 10.54
N LEU A 54 -6.05 -14.20 9.55
CA LEU A 54 -6.59 -14.91 8.39
C LEU A 54 -7.09 -16.30 8.82
N ALA A 55 -8.22 -16.71 8.24
CA ALA A 55 -8.71 -18.06 8.41
C ALA A 55 -7.67 -19.07 7.87
N GLU A 56 -7.66 -20.27 8.44
CA GLU A 56 -6.78 -21.34 7.96
C GLU A 56 -7.03 -21.61 6.47
N GLY A 57 -5.95 -21.65 5.69
CA GLY A 57 -6.03 -21.82 4.24
C GLY A 57 -6.42 -20.57 3.44
N TYR A 58 -6.77 -19.47 4.09
CA TYR A 58 -7.00 -18.21 3.40
C TYR A 58 -5.67 -17.60 2.93
N ARG A 59 -5.61 -17.24 1.69
CA ARG A 59 -4.46 -16.55 1.10
C ARG A 59 -4.92 -15.53 0.08
N GLN A 60 -4.42 -14.30 0.19
CA GLN A 60 -4.67 -13.24 -0.79
C GLN A 60 -3.33 -12.63 -1.21
N VAL A 61 -3.15 -12.48 -2.51
CA VAL A 61 -1.96 -11.88 -3.10
C VAL A 61 -2.40 -10.72 -4.00
N LYS A 62 -1.71 -9.60 -3.89
CA LYS A 62 -1.81 -8.44 -4.80
C LYS A 62 -0.50 -8.26 -5.55
N MET A 63 -0.58 -7.86 -6.80
CA MET A 63 0.56 -7.49 -7.63
C MET A 63 0.32 -6.11 -8.21
N TYR A 64 1.29 -5.21 -8.01
CA TYR A 64 1.29 -3.88 -8.59
C TYR A 64 2.44 -3.75 -9.57
N TYR A 65 2.17 -3.34 -10.79
CA TYR A 65 3.18 -3.16 -11.81
C TYR A 65 2.74 -2.14 -12.87
N ASN A 66 3.58 -1.12 -13.09
CA ASN A 66 3.41 -0.13 -14.16
C ASN A 66 2.00 0.48 -14.23
N GLY A 67 1.42 0.86 -13.07
CA GLY A 67 0.10 1.46 -12.96
C GLY A 67 -1.07 0.46 -12.99
N TYR A 68 -0.79 -0.85 -13.07
CA TYR A 68 -1.79 -1.90 -13.03
C TYR A 68 -1.76 -2.68 -11.74
N ILE A 69 -2.95 -3.07 -11.29
CA ILE A 69 -3.14 -3.97 -10.15
C ILE A 69 -3.79 -5.26 -10.59
N MET A 70 -3.32 -6.37 -10.05
CA MET A 70 -4.00 -7.66 -10.07
C MET A 70 -4.01 -8.26 -8.68
N TRP A 71 -5.11 -8.84 -8.28
CA TRP A 71 -5.18 -9.56 -7.02
C TRP A 71 -6.00 -10.83 -7.15
N SER A 72 -5.68 -11.80 -6.29
CA SER A 72 -6.44 -13.03 -6.16
C SER A 72 -6.44 -13.51 -4.72
N ARG A 73 -7.50 -14.16 -4.30
CA ARG A 73 -7.57 -14.88 -3.04
C ARG A 73 -7.95 -16.33 -3.26
N THR A 74 -7.51 -17.17 -2.31
CA THR A 74 -7.68 -18.62 -2.41
C THR A 74 -9.12 -19.04 -2.50
N THR A 75 -9.31 -20.22 -3.07
CA THR A 75 -10.58 -20.91 -3.27
C THR A 75 -10.56 -22.30 -2.69
N SER A 76 -9.73 -22.59 -1.68
CA SER A 76 -9.81 -23.90 -1.03
C SER A 76 -11.26 -24.12 -0.59
N SER A 77 -11.87 -25.19 -1.05
CA SER A 77 -13.27 -25.53 -0.73
C SER A 77 -13.50 -25.75 0.77
N ASP A 78 -12.43 -25.94 1.51
CA ASP A 78 -12.47 -26.22 2.96
C ASP A 78 -12.21 -24.97 3.81
N THR A 79 -11.88 -23.84 3.18
CA THR A 79 -11.63 -22.59 3.90
C THR A 79 -12.94 -21.96 4.34
N LYS A 80 -13.07 -21.68 5.63
CA LYS A 80 -14.21 -20.99 6.23
C LYS A 80 -13.76 -19.63 6.78
N ASP A 81 -14.66 -18.64 6.71
CA ASP A 81 -14.49 -17.38 7.44
C ASP A 81 -14.77 -17.58 8.95
N PRO A 82 -14.52 -16.56 9.79
CA PRO A 82 -14.80 -16.64 11.23
C PRO A 82 -16.26 -16.96 11.56
N ASP A 83 -17.20 -16.65 10.67
CA ASP A 83 -18.63 -16.92 10.82
C ASP A 83 -19.04 -18.31 10.31
N GLY A 84 -18.07 -19.07 9.78
CA GLY A 84 -18.27 -20.44 9.29
C GLY A 84 -18.77 -20.54 7.85
N ASN A 85 -18.82 -19.44 7.09
CA ASN A 85 -19.22 -19.45 5.69
C ASN A 85 -18.05 -19.88 4.79
N ASP A 86 -18.34 -20.42 3.60
CA ASP A 86 -17.33 -20.75 2.62
C ASP A 86 -16.61 -19.50 2.10
N VAL A 87 -15.29 -19.48 2.19
CA VAL A 87 -14.47 -18.44 1.54
C VAL A 87 -14.44 -18.71 0.04
N VAL A 88 -15.16 -17.90 -0.71
CA VAL A 88 -15.19 -17.98 -2.17
C VAL A 88 -13.94 -17.31 -2.73
N GLY A 89 -13.24 -18.01 -3.62
CA GLY A 89 -12.14 -17.44 -4.36
C GLY A 89 -12.59 -16.29 -5.25
N ARG A 90 -11.72 -15.31 -5.35
CA ARG A 90 -11.94 -14.08 -6.11
C ARG A 90 -10.68 -13.65 -6.82
N PHE A 91 -10.83 -12.93 -7.89
CA PHE A 91 -9.74 -12.18 -8.50
C PHE A 91 -10.27 -10.87 -9.06
N GLY A 92 -9.39 -9.89 -9.15
CA GLY A 92 -9.65 -8.61 -9.77
C GLY A 92 -8.43 -8.08 -10.50
N TYR A 93 -8.70 -7.24 -11.47
CA TYR A 93 -7.70 -6.53 -12.26
C TYR A 93 -8.17 -5.10 -12.49
N GLY A 94 -7.21 -4.17 -12.56
CA GLY A 94 -7.50 -2.78 -12.82
C GLY A 94 -6.24 -1.93 -12.84
N THR A 95 -6.43 -0.65 -12.58
CA THR A 95 -5.36 0.33 -12.49
C THR A 95 -5.23 0.88 -11.07
N TYR A 96 -4.06 1.43 -10.75
CA TYR A 96 -3.84 2.12 -9.49
C TYR A 96 -3.04 3.42 -9.69
N VAL A 97 -3.21 4.32 -8.74
CA VAL A 97 -2.39 5.51 -8.55
C VAL A 97 -2.06 5.63 -7.07
N ILE A 98 -0.83 6.00 -6.73
CA ILE A 98 -0.44 6.32 -5.35
C ILE A 98 -0.01 7.77 -5.24
N THR A 99 -0.25 8.34 -4.07
CA THR A 99 0.39 9.56 -3.57
C THR A 99 1.27 9.19 -2.37
N GLU A 100 1.78 10.15 -1.62
CA GLU A 100 2.58 9.90 -0.42
C GLU A 100 1.81 9.08 0.64
N ASN A 101 0.48 9.28 0.74
CA ASN A 101 -0.36 8.72 1.80
C ASN A 101 -1.70 8.15 1.31
N GLU A 102 -1.90 8.02 0.00
CA GLU A 102 -3.13 7.48 -0.57
C GLU A 102 -2.85 6.42 -1.64
N LEU A 103 -3.68 5.40 -1.67
CA LEU A 103 -3.78 4.39 -2.73
C LEU A 103 -5.17 4.48 -3.36
N MET A 104 -5.22 4.76 -4.65
CA MET A 104 -6.45 4.76 -5.42
C MET A 104 -6.46 3.58 -6.39
N GLU A 105 -7.43 2.69 -6.26
CA GLU A 105 -7.61 1.52 -7.13
C GLU A 105 -8.87 1.69 -7.98
N THR A 106 -8.77 1.36 -9.27
CA THR A 106 -9.91 1.30 -10.19
C THR A 106 -10.04 -0.11 -10.71
N ILE A 107 -11.10 -0.82 -10.33
CA ILE A 107 -11.34 -2.21 -10.75
C ILE A 107 -12.03 -2.22 -12.12
N GLU A 108 -11.37 -2.78 -13.12
CA GLU A 108 -11.87 -2.88 -14.49
C GLU A 108 -12.66 -4.16 -14.70
N TYR A 109 -12.11 -5.30 -14.25
CA TYR A 109 -12.81 -6.59 -14.31
C TYR A 109 -12.30 -7.57 -13.25
N GLY A 110 -13.04 -8.67 -13.07
CA GLY A 110 -12.73 -9.75 -12.13
C GLY A 110 -13.70 -10.89 -12.29
N ASP A 111 -13.78 -11.76 -11.29
CA ASP A 111 -14.78 -12.83 -11.29
C ASP A 111 -16.22 -12.27 -11.30
N LYS A 112 -17.14 -13.07 -11.86
CA LYS A 112 -18.54 -12.64 -12.04
C LYS A 112 -19.21 -12.23 -10.73
N GLY A 113 -18.95 -12.96 -9.64
CA GLY A 113 -19.56 -12.67 -8.33
C GLY A 113 -19.13 -11.32 -7.79
N MET A 114 -17.83 -11.01 -7.86
CA MET A 114 -17.29 -9.73 -7.46
C MET A 114 -17.84 -8.61 -8.34
N MET A 115 -17.78 -8.76 -9.68
CA MET A 115 -18.25 -7.72 -10.59
C MET A 115 -19.74 -7.42 -10.41
N THR A 116 -20.55 -8.45 -10.08
CA THR A 116 -21.97 -8.27 -9.76
C THR A 116 -22.15 -7.52 -8.42
N ALA A 117 -21.35 -7.84 -7.40
CA ALA A 117 -21.43 -7.19 -6.09
C ALA A 117 -20.98 -5.73 -6.13
N LEU A 118 -19.95 -5.41 -6.93
CA LEU A 118 -19.48 -4.04 -7.12
C LEU A 118 -20.45 -3.17 -7.94
N ASP A 119 -21.22 -3.79 -8.83
CA ASP A 119 -22.14 -3.12 -9.75
C ASP A 119 -21.44 -1.95 -10.49
N THR A 120 -21.79 -0.71 -10.16
CA THR A 120 -21.20 0.51 -10.72
C THR A 120 -20.02 1.06 -9.90
N VAL A 121 -19.82 0.60 -8.68
CA VAL A 121 -18.72 1.04 -7.81
C VAL A 121 -17.43 0.39 -8.26
N ARG A 122 -16.52 1.18 -8.83
CA ARG A 122 -15.25 0.68 -9.40
C ARG A 122 -14.03 1.39 -8.82
N HIS A 123 -14.22 2.53 -8.17
CA HIS A 123 -13.13 3.37 -7.66
C HIS A 123 -13.09 3.27 -6.14
N PHE A 124 -11.91 3.01 -5.62
CA PHE A 124 -11.66 2.88 -4.18
C PHE A 124 -10.47 3.75 -3.83
N THR A 125 -10.57 4.48 -2.74
CA THR A 125 -9.48 5.27 -2.17
C THR A 125 -9.22 4.78 -0.76
N PHE A 126 -7.96 4.54 -0.46
CA PHE A 126 -7.48 4.08 0.83
C PHE A 126 -6.39 5.02 1.32
N GLU A 127 -6.31 5.24 2.61
CA GLU A 127 -5.09 5.75 3.22
C GLU A 127 -4.00 4.67 3.07
N LEU A 128 -2.80 5.09 2.67
CA LEU A 128 -1.65 4.21 2.43
C LEU A 128 -0.57 4.43 3.48
N VAL A 129 -0.19 3.39 4.18
CA VAL A 129 1.03 3.34 4.99
C VAL A 129 1.98 2.35 4.34
N LEU A 130 3.09 2.83 3.78
CA LEU A 130 3.99 2.04 2.94
C LEU A 130 5.42 2.08 3.47
N THR A 131 6.05 0.90 3.48
CA THR A 131 7.50 0.70 3.69
C THR A 131 8.05 -0.19 2.58
N ASP A 132 9.35 -0.47 2.57
CA ASP A 132 9.95 -1.40 1.61
C ASP A 132 9.40 -2.83 1.72
N GLN A 133 8.96 -3.25 2.91
CA GLN A 133 8.59 -4.63 3.22
C GLN A 133 7.11 -4.83 3.53
N THR A 134 6.39 -3.76 3.85
CA THR A 134 4.99 -3.84 4.28
C THR A 134 4.18 -2.68 3.71
N TYR A 135 2.89 -2.91 3.48
CA TYR A 135 1.95 -1.80 3.35
C TYR A 135 0.61 -2.14 4.01
N SER A 136 -0.08 -1.09 4.42
CA SER A 136 -1.47 -1.16 4.87
C SER A 136 -2.32 -0.26 3.99
N GLN A 137 -3.43 -0.79 3.48
CA GLN A 137 -4.51 0.00 2.89
C GLN A 137 -5.63 0.13 3.91
N ILE A 138 -5.96 1.36 4.27
CA ILE A 138 -6.88 1.67 5.36
C ILE A 138 -8.12 2.34 4.79
N SER A 139 -9.27 1.77 5.09
CA SER A 139 -10.59 2.32 4.75
C SER A 139 -11.05 3.27 5.84
N SER A 140 -11.71 4.35 5.44
CA SER A 140 -12.33 5.32 6.35
C SER A 140 -13.83 5.44 6.05
N ASP A 141 -14.59 5.88 7.05
CA ASP A 141 -16.00 6.26 6.89
C ASP A 141 -16.16 7.64 6.21
N GLU A 142 -17.39 8.10 6.04
CA GLU A 142 -17.71 9.39 5.42
C GLU A 142 -17.19 10.59 6.24
N GLU A 143 -16.90 10.40 7.53
CA GLU A 143 -16.39 11.41 8.45
C GLU A 143 -14.85 11.43 8.48
N GLY A 144 -14.21 10.46 7.78
CA GLY A 144 -12.75 10.32 7.70
C GLY A 144 -12.13 9.48 8.82
N ASN A 145 -12.94 8.84 9.69
CA ASN A 145 -12.42 7.96 10.72
C ASN A 145 -12.01 6.62 10.10
N ARG A 146 -10.85 6.08 10.49
CA ARG A 146 -10.41 4.76 10.10
C ARG A 146 -11.37 3.68 10.63
N THR A 147 -11.73 2.73 9.78
CA THR A 147 -12.66 1.64 10.12
C THR A 147 -12.03 0.26 10.00
N PHE A 148 -11.24 0.04 8.95
CA PHE A 148 -10.71 -1.28 8.61
C PHE A 148 -9.41 -1.15 7.83
N SER A 149 -8.49 -2.12 7.95
CA SER A 149 -7.34 -2.23 7.04
C SER A 149 -7.04 -3.65 6.62
N GLU A 150 -6.47 -3.76 5.42
CA GLU A 150 -5.75 -4.92 4.93
C GLU A 150 -4.25 -4.66 5.06
N ASN A 151 -3.53 -5.59 5.70
CA ASN A 151 -2.11 -5.41 6.00
C ASN A 151 -1.28 -6.47 5.26
N TYR A 152 -0.35 -6.01 4.46
CA TYR A 152 0.40 -6.82 3.51
C TYR A 152 1.89 -6.85 3.80
N LYS A 153 2.53 -7.94 3.40
CA LYS A 153 3.98 -8.11 3.40
C LYS A 153 4.46 -8.40 1.99
N ARG A 154 5.59 -7.82 1.60
CA ARG A 154 6.27 -8.10 0.32
C ARG A 154 6.78 -9.54 0.27
N ILE A 155 6.64 -10.19 -0.89
CA ILE A 155 7.06 -11.58 -1.11
C ILE A 155 7.93 -11.78 -2.35
N ASP A 156 8.31 -10.70 -3.04
CA ASP A 156 9.29 -10.68 -4.16
C ASP A 156 10.62 -10.06 -3.76
#